data_564556ca7d25eeb86cc41b2b4d42375e
#
_entry.id   564556ca7d25eeb86cc41b2b4d42375e
#
_cell.length_a   1.000
_cell.length_b   1.000
_cell.length_c   1.000
_cell.angle_alpha   90.00
_cell.angle_beta   90.00
_cell.angle_gamma   90.00
#
_symmetry.space_group_name_H-M   'P 1'
#
loop_
_entity.id
_entity.type
_entity.pdbx_description
1 polymer ?
#
loop_
_entity_poly.entity_id
_entity_poly.type
_entity_poly.pdbx_seq_one_letter_code
_entity_poly.pdbx_strand_id
1 'polypeptide(L)'
;FFGYFFHTRQVSLKTTATTFFLTQAGVFIIFSGLNQLNFFYIFTQAPFPFSVVGYILGVGLTEELAKMLPLLIIQRRSREPMLPQTMVYYGLMAGIAFGVFEGVQYQTTVNIQADYVTAFVLNIARLTSLPFLHAIWCGMAGYFVGMAGLYPRYRKVLYTLALAIPATLHGLYDTFASVSYLVSLGIAFLSVLLLMAYLRKSGGLR
;
A
#
# COMPACT_ATOMS: atom_id res chain seq x y z
N PHE A 1 4.99 19.90 5.24
CA PHE A 1 5.03 18.71 6.09
C PHE A 1 5.98 17.66 5.52
N PHE A 2 5.75 17.16 4.31
CA PHE A 2 6.59 16.13 3.70
C PHE A 2 8.05 16.55 3.51
N GLY A 3 8.33 17.79 3.10
CA GLY A 3 9.69 18.31 2.92
C GLY A 3 10.53 18.34 4.20
N TYR A 4 9.91 18.44 5.38
CA TYR A 4 10.60 18.43 6.65
C TYR A 4 11.06 17.03 7.06
N PHE A 5 10.19 16.02 6.89
CA PHE A 5 10.50 14.64 7.27
C PHE A 5 11.35 13.88 6.24
N PHE A 6 11.25 14.25 4.97
CA PHE A 6 11.92 13.56 3.86
C PHE A 6 13.00 14.41 3.18
N HIS A 7 13.84 15.06 3.97
CA HIS A 7 14.97 15.86 3.49
C HIS A 7 16.07 14.98 2.90
N THR A 8 15.82 14.37 1.75
CA THR A 8 16.83 13.66 0.98
C THR A 8 17.00 14.30 -0.40
N ARG A 9 18.24 14.42 -0.87
CA ARG A 9 18.55 14.95 -2.22
C ARG A 9 18.01 14.04 -3.34
N GLN A 10 17.60 12.83 -3.01
CA GLN A 10 17.10 11.83 -3.96
C GLN A 10 15.60 11.98 -4.26
N VAL A 11 14.85 12.78 -3.50
CA VAL A 11 13.44 13.07 -3.80
C VAL A 11 13.36 14.11 -4.90
N SER A 12 12.66 13.77 -5.99
CA SER A 12 12.41 14.69 -7.11
C SER A 12 10.95 14.66 -7.54
N LEU A 13 10.45 15.82 -8.01
CA LEU A 13 9.09 15.94 -8.51
C LEU A 13 8.83 14.99 -9.69
N LYS A 14 9.81 14.84 -10.60
CA LYS A 14 9.71 13.93 -11.75
C LYS A 14 9.51 12.48 -11.29
N THR A 15 10.31 12.00 -10.33
CA THR A 15 10.18 10.64 -9.83
C THR A 15 8.88 10.45 -9.04
N THR A 16 8.45 11.47 -8.29
CA THR A 16 7.15 11.45 -7.58
C THR A 16 5.99 11.31 -8.56
N ALA A 17 5.95 12.12 -9.62
CA ALA A 17 4.94 12.01 -10.67
C ALA A 17 5.00 10.64 -11.38
N THR A 18 6.21 10.17 -11.71
CA THR A 18 6.40 8.84 -12.30
C THR A 18 5.85 7.74 -11.40
N THR A 19 6.13 7.79 -10.09
CA THR A 19 5.58 6.84 -9.10
C THR A 19 4.06 6.85 -9.11
N PHE A 20 3.48 8.04 -9.07
CA PHE A 20 2.03 8.21 -9.08
C PHE A 20 1.40 7.58 -10.32
N PHE A 21 1.84 7.94 -11.51
CA PHE A 21 1.26 7.44 -12.77
C PHE A 21 1.53 5.95 -13.00
N LEU A 22 2.69 5.43 -12.63
CA LEU A 22 2.97 3.98 -12.70
C LEU A 22 2.06 3.19 -11.76
N THR A 23 1.78 3.74 -10.56
CA THR A 23 0.83 3.11 -9.64
C THR A 23 -0.58 3.11 -10.24
N GLN A 24 -1.04 4.23 -10.79
CA GLN A 24 -2.36 4.32 -11.43
C GLN A 24 -2.51 3.29 -12.58
N ALA A 25 -1.48 3.14 -13.41
CA ALA A 25 -1.48 2.12 -14.47
C ALA A 25 -1.55 0.70 -13.90
N GLY A 26 -0.79 0.41 -12.83
CA GLY A 26 -0.82 -0.88 -12.13
C GLY A 26 -2.19 -1.20 -11.54
N VAL A 27 -2.81 -0.21 -10.89
CA VAL A 27 -4.16 -0.33 -10.32
C VAL A 27 -5.19 -0.62 -11.41
N PHE A 28 -5.15 0.13 -12.51
CA PHE A 28 -6.05 -0.09 -13.65
C PHE A 28 -5.96 -1.54 -14.17
N ILE A 29 -4.75 -2.08 -14.32
CA ILE A 29 -4.53 -3.46 -14.77
C ILE A 29 -5.13 -4.46 -13.77
N ILE A 30 -4.97 -4.24 -12.45
CA ILE A 30 -5.51 -5.13 -11.43
C ILE A 30 -7.03 -5.14 -11.47
N PHE A 31 -7.66 -3.98 -11.45
CA PHE A 31 -9.11 -3.88 -11.46
C PHE A 31 -9.74 -4.26 -12.81
N SER A 32 -8.97 -4.27 -13.90
CA SER A 32 -9.42 -4.75 -15.22
C SER A 32 -9.53 -6.29 -15.33
N GLY A 33 -9.23 -7.04 -14.25
CA GLY A 33 -9.48 -8.47 -14.22
C GLY A 33 -8.39 -9.35 -13.63
N LEU A 34 -7.19 -8.84 -13.32
CA LEU A 34 -6.12 -9.66 -12.70
C LEU A 34 -6.53 -10.22 -11.33
N ASN A 35 -7.33 -9.49 -10.56
CA ASN A 35 -7.88 -10.00 -9.29
C ASN A 35 -8.69 -11.28 -9.49
N GLN A 36 -9.42 -11.40 -10.60
CA GLN A 36 -10.23 -12.57 -10.91
C GLN A 36 -9.38 -13.80 -11.29
N LEU A 37 -8.15 -13.59 -11.72
CA LEU A 37 -7.21 -14.66 -12.03
C LEU A 37 -6.49 -15.21 -10.77
N ASN A 38 -6.57 -14.50 -9.65
CA ASN A 38 -6.00 -14.96 -8.40
C ASN A 38 -6.93 -15.99 -7.75
N PHE A 39 -6.52 -17.25 -7.74
CA PHE A 39 -7.28 -18.36 -7.15
C PHE A 39 -7.73 -18.09 -5.71
N PHE A 40 -6.90 -17.42 -4.91
CA PHE A 40 -7.24 -17.13 -3.51
C PHE A 40 -8.34 -16.07 -3.36
N TYR A 41 -8.62 -15.28 -4.39
CA TYR A 41 -9.66 -14.26 -4.34
C TYR A 41 -11.06 -14.84 -4.06
N ILE A 42 -11.34 -16.07 -4.49
CA ILE A 42 -12.63 -16.75 -4.23
C ILE A 42 -12.90 -16.90 -2.72
N PHE A 43 -11.85 -17.02 -1.89
CA PHE A 43 -12.00 -17.18 -0.45
C PHE A 43 -12.43 -15.89 0.27
N THR A 44 -12.44 -14.73 -0.39
CA THR A 44 -12.98 -13.50 0.20
C THR A 44 -14.47 -13.62 0.53
N GLN A 45 -15.19 -14.49 -0.20
CA GLN A 45 -16.61 -14.78 0.00
C GLN A 45 -16.84 -15.91 1.02
N ALA A 46 -15.80 -16.57 1.48
CA ALA A 46 -15.93 -17.65 2.46
C ALA A 46 -16.20 -17.07 3.86
N PRO A 47 -16.89 -17.83 4.74
CA PRO A 47 -17.08 -17.40 6.12
C PRO A 47 -15.73 -17.34 6.86
N PHE A 48 -15.67 -16.49 7.91
CA PHE A 48 -14.54 -16.47 8.84
C PHE A 48 -14.36 -17.87 9.51
N PRO A 49 -13.12 -18.42 9.65
CA PRO A 49 -11.84 -17.75 9.40
C PRO A 49 -11.26 -17.92 7.97
N PHE A 50 -11.93 -18.63 7.06
CA PHE A 50 -11.39 -18.90 5.73
C PHE A 50 -11.24 -17.64 4.86
N SER A 51 -12.07 -16.62 5.08
CA SER A 51 -11.94 -15.32 4.42
C SER A 51 -10.59 -14.63 4.67
N VAL A 52 -9.91 -14.92 5.79
CA VAL A 52 -8.55 -14.41 6.07
C VAL A 52 -7.58 -14.77 4.94
N VAL A 53 -7.65 -16.02 4.44
CA VAL A 53 -6.80 -16.47 3.32
C VAL A 53 -7.10 -15.67 2.05
N GLY A 54 -8.39 -15.45 1.76
CA GLY A 54 -8.84 -14.67 0.61
C GLY A 54 -8.34 -13.22 0.67
N TYR A 55 -8.50 -12.57 1.81
CA TYR A 55 -8.07 -11.19 1.96
C TYR A 55 -6.55 -11.01 2.00
N ILE A 56 -5.78 -11.93 2.61
CA ILE A 56 -4.31 -11.81 2.62
C ILE A 56 -3.72 -12.19 1.26
N LEU A 57 -4.05 -13.36 0.71
CA LEU A 57 -3.43 -13.89 -0.50
C LEU A 57 -4.16 -13.47 -1.79
N GLY A 58 -5.46 -13.22 -1.71
CA GLY A 58 -6.27 -12.78 -2.84
C GLY A 58 -6.17 -11.26 -3.06
N VAL A 59 -6.50 -10.48 -2.06
CA VAL A 59 -6.54 -9.01 -2.13
C VAL A 59 -5.18 -8.41 -1.77
N GLY A 60 -4.76 -8.56 -0.53
CA GLY A 60 -3.58 -7.91 0.03
C GLY A 60 -2.31 -8.19 -0.78
N LEU A 61 -2.03 -9.45 -1.11
CA LEU A 61 -0.85 -9.80 -1.90
C LEU A 61 -0.87 -9.15 -3.29
N THR A 62 -2.00 -9.20 -3.98
CA THR A 62 -2.15 -8.68 -5.34
C THR A 62 -1.99 -7.16 -5.37
N GLU A 63 -2.65 -6.46 -4.45
CA GLU A 63 -2.61 -5.01 -4.40
C GLU A 63 -1.27 -4.46 -3.91
N GLU A 64 -0.67 -5.09 -2.89
CA GLU A 64 0.66 -4.66 -2.42
C GLU A 64 1.75 -4.94 -3.44
N LEU A 65 1.62 -6.03 -4.24
CA LEU A 65 2.52 -6.29 -5.36
C LEU A 65 2.44 -5.18 -6.42
N ALA A 66 1.24 -4.73 -6.75
CA ALA A 66 1.06 -3.63 -7.71
C ALA A 66 1.67 -2.32 -7.21
N LYS A 67 1.46 -1.98 -5.93
CA LYS A 67 2.03 -0.79 -5.31
C LYS A 67 3.56 -0.87 -5.18
N MET A 68 4.10 -2.07 -4.98
CA MET A 68 5.55 -2.31 -4.87
C MET A 68 6.25 -2.22 -6.23
N LEU A 69 5.58 -2.57 -7.33
CA LEU A 69 6.19 -2.60 -8.67
C LEU A 69 6.81 -1.25 -9.10
N PRO A 70 6.14 -0.09 -8.97
CA PRO A 70 6.76 1.22 -9.21
C PRO A 70 8.03 1.45 -8.40
N LEU A 71 8.04 1.04 -7.13
CA LEU A 71 9.19 1.19 -6.25
C LEU A 71 10.40 0.38 -6.73
N LEU A 72 10.17 -0.86 -7.19
CA LEU A 72 11.21 -1.70 -7.78
C LEU A 72 11.77 -1.09 -9.08
N ILE A 73 10.90 -0.52 -9.93
CA ILE A 73 11.31 0.14 -11.18
C ILE A 73 12.19 1.35 -10.86
N ILE A 74 11.80 2.19 -9.91
CA ILE A 74 12.54 3.38 -9.50
C ILE A 74 13.90 2.97 -8.93
N GLN A 75 13.94 2.02 -8.01
CA GLN A 75 15.17 1.52 -7.40
C GLN A 75 16.14 0.96 -8.46
N ARG A 76 15.64 0.22 -9.46
CA ARG A 76 16.46 -0.34 -10.55
C ARG A 76 16.98 0.71 -11.54
N ARG A 77 16.22 1.79 -11.76
CA ARG A 77 16.60 2.87 -12.68
C ARG A 77 17.49 3.93 -12.04
N SER A 78 17.58 3.93 -10.73
CA SER A 78 18.48 4.83 -10.01
C SER A 78 19.95 4.44 -10.27
N ARG A 79 20.81 5.44 -10.51
CA ARG A 79 22.27 5.24 -10.68
C ARG A 79 22.94 4.80 -9.37
N GLU A 80 22.40 5.25 -8.24
CA GLU A 80 22.86 4.92 -6.90
C GLU A 80 21.70 4.28 -6.11
N PRO A 81 22.00 3.41 -5.12
CA PRO A 81 20.97 2.87 -4.24
C PRO A 81 20.19 4.01 -3.57
N MET A 82 18.88 3.98 -3.68
CA MET A 82 18.05 4.96 -2.98
C MET A 82 17.99 4.63 -1.49
N LEU A 83 18.10 5.66 -0.67
CA LEU A 83 18.01 5.55 0.78
C LEU A 83 16.61 5.01 1.20
N PRO A 84 16.53 4.24 2.29
CA PRO A 84 15.26 3.74 2.80
C PRO A 84 14.24 4.86 3.06
N GLN A 85 14.69 6.01 3.59
CA GLN A 85 13.84 7.18 3.80
C GLN A 85 13.24 7.72 2.48
N THR A 86 14.04 7.77 1.40
CA THR A 86 13.57 8.16 0.07
C THR A 86 12.54 7.17 -0.47
N MET A 87 12.80 5.88 -0.29
CA MET A 87 11.89 4.84 -0.76
C MET A 87 10.60 4.77 0.07
N VAL A 88 10.63 5.10 1.37
CA VAL A 88 9.42 5.31 2.17
C VAL A 88 8.59 6.44 1.58
N TYR A 89 9.20 7.58 1.23
CA TYR A 89 8.48 8.69 0.60
C TYR A 89 7.78 8.25 -0.70
N TYR A 90 8.48 7.56 -1.60
CA TYR A 90 7.85 7.06 -2.83
C TYR A 90 6.79 6.00 -2.57
N GLY A 91 6.98 5.17 -1.54
CA GLY A 91 5.96 4.24 -1.07
C GLY A 91 4.68 4.95 -0.60
N LEU A 92 4.81 6.00 0.22
CA LEU A 92 3.68 6.84 0.63
C LEU A 92 2.93 7.41 -0.58
N MET A 93 3.66 7.90 -1.59
CA MET A 93 3.06 8.46 -2.81
C MET A 93 2.34 7.38 -3.65
N ALA A 94 2.93 6.19 -3.77
CA ALA A 94 2.30 5.07 -4.46
C ALA A 94 1.02 4.62 -3.73
N GLY A 95 1.07 4.51 -2.40
CA GLY A 95 -0.12 4.15 -1.60
C GLY A 95 -1.23 5.19 -1.70
N ILE A 96 -0.92 6.48 -1.64
CA ILE A 96 -1.90 7.56 -1.85
C ILE A 96 -2.53 7.43 -3.24
N ALA A 97 -1.71 7.25 -4.28
CA ALA A 97 -2.19 7.10 -5.65
C ALA A 97 -3.15 5.92 -5.80
N PHE A 98 -2.81 4.78 -5.18
CA PHE A 98 -3.66 3.59 -5.16
C PHE A 98 -4.99 3.86 -4.47
N GLY A 99 -4.96 4.32 -3.22
CA GLY A 99 -6.18 4.53 -2.42
C GLY A 99 -7.11 5.60 -2.97
N VAL A 100 -6.57 6.64 -3.67
CA VAL A 100 -7.40 7.61 -4.39
C VAL A 100 -8.17 6.92 -5.53
N PHE A 101 -7.50 6.11 -6.33
CA PHE A 101 -8.16 5.38 -7.42
C PHE A 101 -9.23 4.44 -6.89
N GLU A 102 -8.90 3.66 -5.88
CA GLU A 102 -9.84 2.73 -5.25
C GLU A 102 -11.04 3.46 -4.65
N GLY A 103 -10.82 4.60 -3.98
CA GLY A 103 -11.90 5.44 -3.47
C GLY A 103 -12.85 5.93 -4.57
N VAL A 104 -12.31 6.36 -5.72
CA VAL A 104 -13.11 6.74 -6.89
C VAL A 104 -13.87 5.53 -7.45
N GLN A 105 -13.25 4.36 -7.49
CA GLN A 105 -13.90 3.14 -7.95
C GLN A 105 -15.09 2.76 -7.04
N TYR A 106 -14.92 2.80 -5.73
CA TYR A 106 -16.03 2.57 -4.80
C TYR A 106 -17.17 3.55 -5.00
N GLN A 107 -16.85 4.82 -5.28
CA GLN A 107 -17.88 5.83 -5.58
C GLN A 107 -18.72 5.45 -6.81
N THR A 108 -18.07 4.96 -7.86
CA THR A 108 -18.72 4.69 -9.14
C THR A 108 -19.38 3.31 -9.23
N THR A 109 -19.01 2.35 -8.39
CA THR A 109 -19.50 0.97 -8.47
C THR A 109 -20.37 0.56 -7.30
N VAL A 110 -20.05 0.97 -6.07
CA VAL A 110 -20.75 0.55 -4.85
C VAL A 110 -21.62 1.66 -4.27
N ASN A 111 -21.02 2.81 -3.98
CA ASN A 111 -21.69 3.88 -3.25
C ASN A 111 -22.79 4.55 -4.07
N ILE A 112 -22.70 4.51 -5.41
CA ILE A 112 -23.74 5.05 -6.31
C ILE A 112 -25.10 4.36 -6.14
N GLN A 113 -25.12 3.16 -5.56
CA GLN A 113 -26.36 2.41 -5.30
C GLN A 113 -27.06 2.84 -4.02
N ALA A 114 -26.40 3.63 -3.16
CA ALA A 114 -26.99 4.15 -1.93
C ALA A 114 -27.78 5.46 -2.20
N ASP A 115 -28.60 5.87 -1.24
CA ASP A 115 -29.19 7.20 -1.27
C ASP A 115 -28.10 8.29 -1.21
N TYR A 116 -28.46 9.50 -1.65
CA TYR A 116 -27.48 10.59 -1.82
C TYR A 116 -26.68 10.91 -0.54
N VAL A 117 -27.35 10.95 0.64
CA VAL A 117 -26.68 11.29 1.90
C VAL A 117 -25.70 10.18 2.32
N THR A 118 -26.14 8.94 2.26
CA THR A 118 -25.32 7.76 2.55
C THR A 118 -24.14 7.68 1.60
N ALA A 119 -24.36 7.83 0.28
CA ALA A 119 -23.29 7.85 -0.72
C ALA A 119 -22.25 8.94 -0.44
N PHE A 120 -22.71 10.16 -0.09
CA PHE A 120 -21.83 11.28 0.24
C PHE A 120 -20.93 10.98 1.46
N VAL A 121 -21.51 10.47 2.55
CA VAL A 121 -20.77 10.12 3.77
C VAL A 121 -19.75 8.99 3.50
N LEU A 122 -20.18 7.95 2.78
CA LEU A 122 -19.30 6.83 2.41
C LEU A 122 -18.12 7.30 1.52
N ASN A 123 -18.39 8.18 0.57
CA ASN A 123 -17.35 8.72 -0.31
C ASN A 123 -16.31 9.51 0.48
N ILE A 124 -16.73 10.39 1.41
CA ILE A 124 -15.79 11.12 2.27
C ILE A 124 -14.98 10.14 3.12
N ALA A 125 -15.64 9.19 3.78
CA ALA A 125 -14.97 8.21 4.61
C ALA A 125 -13.90 7.42 3.84
N ARG A 126 -14.23 6.91 2.64
CA ARG A 126 -13.29 6.13 1.81
C ARG A 126 -12.16 6.97 1.23
N LEU A 127 -12.45 8.17 0.70
CA LEU A 127 -11.43 9.06 0.16
C LEU A 127 -10.45 9.62 1.22
N THR A 128 -10.80 9.53 2.49
CA THR A 128 -9.91 9.90 3.59
C THR A 128 -9.16 8.70 4.17
N SER A 129 -9.83 7.56 4.36
CA SER A 129 -9.23 6.37 4.99
C SER A 129 -8.36 5.54 4.05
N LEU A 130 -8.82 5.26 2.82
CA LEU A 130 -8.10 4.40 1.89
C LEU A 130 -6.73 4.97 1.50
N PRO A 131 -6.61 6.23 1.03
CA PRO A 131 -5.30 6.78 0.71
C PRO A 131 -4.33 6.77 1.91
N PHE A 132 -4.86 6.98 3.12
CA PHE A 132 -4.05 6.98 4.33
C PHE A 132 -3.51 5.58 4.67
N LEU A 133 -4.35 4.55 4.67
CA LEU A 133 -3.94 3.19 5.00
C LEU A 133 -3.01 2.60 3.93
N HIS A 134 -3.35 2.78 2.65
CA HIS A 134 -2.48 2.33 1.57
C HIS A 134 -1.13 3.03 1.57
N ALA A 135 -1.08 4.33 1.92
CA ALA A 135 0.17 5.04 2.10
C ALA A 135 1.04 4.40 3.19
N ILE A 136 0.45 4.06 4.34
CA ILE A 136 1.16 3.43 5.46
C ILE A 136 1.77 2.10 5.02
N TRP A 137 0.99 1.20 4.43
CA TRP A 137 1.46 -0.12 4.02
C TRP A 137 2.50 -0.05 2.92
N CYS A 138 2.26 0.75 1.89
CA CYS A 138 3.23 0.91 0.81
C CYS A 138 4.49 1.69 1.25
N GLY A 139 4.37 2.59 2.25
CA GLY A 139 5.51 3.22 2.91
C GLY A 139 6.43 2.19 3.60
N MET A 140 5.85 1.19 4.28
CA MET A 140 6.61 0.07 4.85
C MET A 140 7.29 -0.77 3.76
N ALA A 141 6.59 -1.07 2.65
CA ALA A 141 7.20 -1.72 1.49
C ALA A 141 8.42 -0.92 0.98
N GLY A 142 8.27 0.40 0.86
CA GLY A 142 9.35 1.31 0.46
C GLY A 142 10.57 1.22 1.36
N TYR A 143 10.39 1.15 2.68
CA TYR A 143 11.51 0.96 3.61
C TYR A 143 12.34 -0.29 3.27
N PHE A 144 11.69 -1.44 3.10
CA PHE A 144 12.39 -2.70 2.79
C PHE A 144 13.00 -2.70 1.38
N VAL A 145 12.36 -2.06 0.40
CA VAL A 145 12.92 -1.90 -0.95
C VAL A 145 14.19 -1.05 -0.91
N GLY A 146 14.19 0.04 -0.14
CA GLY A 146 15.39 0.85 0.08
C GLY A 146 16.52 0.07 0.77
N MET A 147 16.17 -0.68 1.83
CA MET A 147 17.13 -1.57 2.51
C MET A 147 17.71 -2.62 1.56
N ALA A 148 16.90 -3.18 0.65
CA ALA A 148 17.36 -4.14 -0.35
C ALA A 148 18.38 -3.55 -1.35
N GLY A 149 18.32 -2.23 -1.58
CA GLY A 149 19.31 -1.49 -2.35
C GLY A 149 20.66 -1.38 -1.61
N LEU A 150 20.62 -1.08 -0.31
CA LEU A 150 21.82 -0.92 0.53
C LEU A 150 22.46 -2.26 0.91
N TYR A 151 21.67 -3.32 1.05
CA TYR A 151 22.14 -4.63 1.50
C TYR A 151 21.87 -5.73 0.47
N PRO A 152 22.62 -5.80 -0.65
CA PRO A 152 22.36 -6.74 -1.74
C PRO A 152 22.38 -8.22 -1.33
N ARG A 153 23.16 -8.57 -0.30
CA ARG A 153 23.23 -9.93 0.26
C ARG A 153 21.86 -10.42 0.77
N TYR A 154 21.07 -9.51 1.32
CA TYR A 154 19.77 -9.82 1.93
C TYR A 154 18.58 -9.45 1.02
N ARG A 155 18.84 -9.08 -0.24
CA ARG A 155 17.84 -8.53 -1.17
C ARG A 155 16.58 -9.38 -1.29
N LYS A 156 16.73 -10.70 -1.41
CA LYS A 156 15.56 -11.61 -1.55
C LYS A 156 14.65 -11.54 -0.31
N VAL A 157 15.23 -11.67 0.88
CA VAL A 157 14.51 -11.61 2.15
C VAL A 157 13.84 -10.24 2.32
N LEU A 158 14.55 -9.16 2.01
CA LEU A 158 14.02 -7.80 2.14
C LEU A 158 12.86 -7.53 1.17
N TYR A 159 12.91 -8.03 -0.06
CA TYR A 159 11.77 -7.95 -0.99
C TYR A 159 10.59 -8.83 -0.55
N THR A 160 10.85 -9.99 0.04
CA THR A 160 9.78 -10.81 0.65
C THR A 160 9.12 -10.05 1.80
N LEU A 161 9.88 -9.41 2.68
CA LEU A 161 9.33 -8.61 3.78
C LEU A 161 8.58 -7.36 3.27
N ALA A 162 9.09 -6.72 2.20
CA ALA A 162 8.43 -5.58 1.54
C ALA A 162 7.02 -5.91 1.03
N LEU A 163 6.76 -7.16 0.71
CA LEU A 163 5.47 -7.63 0.24
C LEU A 163 4.65 -8.28 1.37
N ALA A 164 5.25 -9.21 2.12
CA ALA A 164 4.53 -10.03 3.08
C ALA A 164 3.96 -9.24 4.26
N ILE A 165 4.72 -8.27 4.82
CA ILE A 165 4.25 -7.48 5.96
C ILE A 165 3.05 -6.61 5.57
N PRO A 166 3.13 -5.75 4.53
CA PRO A 166 1.99 -4.96 4.11
C PRO A 166 0.79 -5.81 3.68
N ALA A 167 1.00 -6.87 2.88
CA ALA A 167 -0.09 -7.73 2.42
C ALA A 167 -0.82 -8.41 3.57
N THR A 168 -0.10 -8.84 4.61
CA THR A 168 -0.71 -9.42 5.81
C THR A 168 -1.52 -8.40 6.59
N LEU A 169 -0.97 -7.21 6.86
CA LEU A 169 -1.67 -6.15 7.60
C LEU A 169 -2.90 -5.66 6.85
N HIS A 170 -2.78 -5.47 5.54
CA HIS A 170 -3.86 -5.10 4.65
C HIS A 170 -4.99 -6.14 4.66
N GLY A 171 -4.68 -7.39 4.35
CA GLY A 171 -5.67 -8.46 4.31
C GLY A 171 -6.32 -8.74 5.68
N LEU A 172 -5.58 -8.61 6.78
CA LEU A 172 -6.17 -8.68 8.12
C LEU A 172 -7.11 -7.50 8.38
N TYR A 173 -6.71 -6.28 8.00
CA TYR A 173 -7.58 -5.11 8.14
C TYR A 173 -8.91 -5.32 7.40
N ASP A 174 -8.86 -5.74 6.14
CA ASP A 174 -10.06 -5.99 5.33
C ASP A 174 -10.93 -7.12 5.90
N THR A 175 -10.30 -8.22 6.34
CA THR A 175 -11.03 -9.31 7.01
C THR A 175 -11.80 -8.80 8.21
N PHE A 176 -11.13 -8.06 9.10
CA PHE A 176 -11.74 -7.62 10.34
C PHE A 176 -12.62 -6.38 10.19
N ALA A 177 -12.54 -5.65 9.09
CA ALA A 177 -13.47 -4.56 8.79
C ALA A 177 -14.94 -5.03 8.74
N SER A 178 -15.16 -6.30 8.33
CA SER A 178 -16.49 -6.91 8.31
C SER A 178 -16.82 -7.74 9.56
N VAL A 179 -15.83 -8.19 10.33
CA VAL A 179 -16.01 -9.07 11.50
C VAL A 179 -15.98 -8.32 12.82
N SER A 180 -15.05 -7.39 12.99
CA SER A 180 -14.87 -6.62 14.22
C SER A 180 -14.15 -5.30 13.94
N TYR A 181 -14.90 -4.22 13.93
CA TYR A 181 -14.38 -2.87 13.69
C TYR A 181 -13.25 -2.48 14.67
N LEU A 182 -13.35 -2.89 15.94
CA LEU A 182 -12.29 -2.61 16.94
C LEU A 182 -10.97 -3.31 16.59
N VAL A 183 -11.03 -4.53 16.07
CA VAL A 183 -9.82 -5.26 15.65
C VAL A 183 -9.21 -4.60 14.41
N SER A 184 -10.03 -4.19 13.43
CA SER A 184 -9.50 -3.49 12.25
C SER A 184 -8.85 -2.15 12.62
N LEU A 185 -9.43 -1.38 13.54
CA LEU A 185 -8.80 -0.17 14.08
C LEU A 185 -7.48 -0.47 14.79
N GLY A 186 -7.40 -1.55 15.56
CA GLY A 186 -6.17 -2.01 16.19
C GLY A 186 -5.08 -2.34 15.18
N ILE A 187 -5.42 -2.99 14.06
CA ILE A 187 -4.50 -3.30 12.96
C ILE A 187 -4.03 -2.01 12.27
N ALA A 188 -4.94 -1.08 12.00
CA ALA A 188 -4.59 0.23 11.45
C ALA A 188 -3.61 0.98 12.36
N PHE A 189 -3.89 1.04 13.66
CA PHE A 189 -3.02 1.68 14.64
C PHE A 189 -1.64 1.00 14.73
N LEU A 190 -1.58 -0.32 14.76
CA LEU A 190 -0.33 -1.08 14.70
C LEU A 190 0.46 -0.76 13.44
N SER A 191 -0.21 -0.65 12.29
CA SER A 191 0.42 -0.28 11.01
C SER A 191 1.09 1.09 11.07
N VAL A 192 0.42 2.09 11.69
CA VAL A 192 0.99 3.43 11.93
C VAL A 192 2.25 3.33 12.79
N LEU A 193 2.19 2.60 13.91
CA LEU A 193 3.34 2.44 14.81
C LEU A 193 4.53 1.77 14.13
N LEU A 194 4.28 0.75 13.29
CA LEU A 194 5.33 0.07 12.52
C LEU A 194 5.97 1.02 11.50
N LEU A 195 5.16 1.78 10.75
CA LEU A 195 5.71 2.77 9.82
C LEU A 195 6.55 3.83 10.55
N MET A 196 6.09 4.35 11.70
CA MET A 196 6.86 5.30 12.51
C MET A 196 8.20 4.70 12.97
N ALA A 197 8.21 3.43 13.39
CA ALA A 197 9.42 2.72 13.78
C ALA A 197 10.41 2.59 12.60
N TYR A 198 9.92 2.26 11.39
CA TYR A 198 10.74 2.19 10.19
C TYR A 198 11.26 3.56 9.75
N LEU A 199 10.45 4.60 9.82
CA LEU A 199 10.89 5.98 9.55
C LEU A 199 12.00 6.41 10.50
N ARG A 200 11.86 6.14 11.80
CA ARG A 200 12.89 6.46 12.79
C ARG A 200 14.20 5.74 12.49
N LYS A 201 14.13 4.45 12.15
CA LYS A 201 15.33 3.67 11.76
C LYS A 201 15.94 4.18 10.45
N SER A 202 15.13 4.56 9.47
CA SER A 202 15.63 5.05 8.18
C SER A 202 16.38 6.38 8.30
N GLY A 203 16.01 7.24 9.22
CA GLY A 203 16.71 8.51 9.49
C GLY A 203 18.14 8.36 10.03
N GLY A 204 18.48 7.22 10.61
CA GLY A 204 19.83 6.89 11.07
C GLY A 204 20.75 6.30 9.99
N LEU A 205 20.22 5.98 8.80
CA LEU A 205 20.96 5.39 7.67
C LEU A 205 21.30 6.48 6.62
N ARG A 206 22.06 7.49 7.03
CA ARG A 206 22.49 8.60 6.16
C ARG A 206 23.88 8.35 5.57
#